data_04c22fb2a44993ed1c949353f5e36cbb
#
_entry.id   04c22fb2a44993ed1c949353f5e36cbb
#
_cell.length_a   1.000
_cell.length_b   1.000
_cell.length_c   1.000
_cell.angle_alpha   90.00
_cell.angle_beta   90.00
_cell.angle_gamma   90.00
#
_symmetry.space_group_name_H-M   'P 1'
#
loop_
_entity.id
_entity.type
_entity.pdbx_description
1 polymer ?
#
loop_
_entity_poly.entity_id
_entity_poly.type
_entity_poly.pdbx_seq_one_letter_code
_entity_poly.pdbx_strand_id
1 'polypeptide(L)'
;DRIYENWIEKRYFHVEVDESKKPFTIVMPPPNITGQLHMGHALDNTMQDILIRFRRMQGYNTLWMPGTDHAGIATQAKVDAQLREQGVSRYDIGREKFLEHAWAWKEKYGNRIKYQIRTLGSSCDWDRERFTMDEGLSNAVKEVFVRLYKEDLIYRGKRLVNWDPKLRTAISDLEVENRESKGSMWHIRYPLADGAKTADGKDYLVVATTRPETLLGDTGVAVNPEDPRYKDLIGKFVVLPLVNRRIPIVGDEHADMEKGTGCVKITPAHDFNDYEVGKRHGLPMINILTFDGDIRETAEVYDTKGEESDVYSNEIPAEFQKLERFAARKAIVAAIDAMGLLEEIKPHDLTVPYGDRGGVVIEPMLTDQWYVRADVLAKPAVEAVENGDIQFVPKQYENMYFSWMRDIQDWCISRQLWWGHRIPAWYDNDGNVYVGRTEDEVRQENNLSADVALRQDEDVLD
;
A
#
# COMPACT_ATOMS: atom_id res chain seq x y z
N ASP A 1 4.29 -12.62 -41.41
CA ASP A 1 4.31 -13.91 -40.71
C ASP A 1 5.42 -14.82 -41.26
N ARG A 2 5.43 -15.18 -42.55
CA ARG A 2 6.43 -16.11 -43.13
C ARG A 2 7.89 -15.73 -42.84
N ILE A 3 8.27 -14.46 -42.93
CA ILE A 3 9.65 -14.01 -42.70
C ILE A 3 9.99 -14.17 -41.23
N TYR A 4 9.09 -13.75 -40.34
CA TYR A 4 9.30 -13.82 -38.91
C TYR A 4 9.39 -15.27 -38.40
N GLU A 5 8.52 -16.15 -38.91
CA GLU A 5 8.57 -17.59 -38.59
C GLU A 5 9.92 -18.20 -39.02
N ASN A 6 10.43 -17.86 -40.19
CA ASN A 6 11.76 -18.30 -40.62
C ASN A 6 12.88 -17.79 -39.68
N TRP A 7 12.78 -16.56 -39.16
CA TRP A 7 13.76 -16.06 -38.19
C TRP A 7 13.72 -16.84 -36.87
N ILE A 8 12.52 -17.17 -36.40
CA ILE A 8 12.32 -17.97 -35.18
C ILE A 8 12.87 -19.41 -35.39
N GLU A 9 12.51 -20.08 -36.48
CA GLU A 9 12.99 -21.43 -36.80
C GLU A 9 14.53 -21.49 -36.84
N LYS A 10 15.14 -20.48 -37.41
CA LYS A 10 16.62 -20.35 -37.48
C LYS A 10 17.25 -19.83 -36.20
N ARG A 11 16.45 -19.52 -35.17
CA ARG A 11 16.89 -19.03 -33.86
C ARG A 11 17.80 -17.78 -33.96
N TYR A 12 17.53 -16.86 -34.86
CA TYR A 12 18.38 -15.69 -35.08
C TYR A 12 18.43 -14.72 -33.89
N PHE A 13 17.45 -14.79 -33.00
CA PHE A 13 17.35 -13.93 -31.83
C PHE A 13 17.85 -14.59 -30.54
N HIS A 14 18.17 -15.89 -30.62
CA HIS A 14 18.71 -16.64 -29.48
C HIS A 14 20.22 -16.49 -29.40
N VAL A 15 20.74 -16.28 -28.20
CA VAL A 15 22.18 -16.22 -27.94
C VAL A 15 22.50 -16.97 -26.66
N GLU A 16 23.70 -17.56 -26.65
CA GLU A 16 24.33 -18.08 -25.44
C GLU A 16 25.48 -17.17 -25.00
N VAL A 17 26.01 -17.37 -23.82
CA VAL A 17 27.16 -16.60 -23.32
C VAL A 17 28.36 -16.81 -24.27
N ASP A 18 28.90 -15.71 -24.77
CA ASP A 18 30.06 -15.69 -25.65
C ASP A 18 31.04 -14.61 -25.16
N GLU A 19 32.02 -15.03 -24.41
CA GLU A 19 33.03 -14.12 -23.78
C GLU A 19 33.91 -13.41 -24.85
N SER A 20 33.93 -13.89 -26.09
CA SER A 20 34.67 -13.23 -27.18
C SER A 20 33.96 -11.99 -27.73
N LYS A 21 32.70 -11.79 -27.39
CA LYS A 21 31.87 -10.68 -27.88
C LYS A 21 31.44 -9.77 -26.73
N LYS A 22 31.35 -8.48 -27.03
CA LYS A 22 30.82 -7.52 -26.08
C LYS A 22 29.32 -7.77 -25.87
N PRO A 23 28.83 -7.95 -24.64
CA PRO A 23 27.41 -8.18 -24.39
C PRO A 23 26.61 -6.88 -24.52
N PHE A 24 25.36 -7.04 -24.98
CA PHE A 24 24.34 -5.99 -24.92
C PHE A 24 22.98 -6.62 -24.63
N THR A 25 22.42 -6.33 -23.47
CA THR A 25 21.19 -6.95 -23.00
C THR A 25 20.15 -5.89 -22.67
N ILE A 26 18.93 -6.11 -23.15
CA ILE A 26 17.73 -5.39 -22.70
C ILE A 26 16.77 -6.41 -22.08
N VAL A 27 16.31 -6.13 -20.87
CA VAL A 27 15.17 -6.82 -20.28
C VAL A 27 13.94 -6.01 -20.66
N MET A 28 13.03 -6.61 -21.42
CA MET A 28 11.79 -5.96 -21.82
C MET A 28 10.98 -5.65 -20.54
N PRO A 29 10.53 -4.41 -20.33
CA PRO A 29 9.53 -4.14 -19.31
C PRO A 29 8.32 -5.05 -19.55
N PRO A 30 8.01 -5.99 -18.62
CA PRO A 30 7.04 -7.03 -18.92
C PRO A 30 5.63 -6.46 -18.95
N PRO A 31 4.90 -6.55 -20.08
CA PRO A 31 3.53 -6.08 -20.15
C PRO A 31 2.62 -6.81 -19.14
N ASN A 32 1.74 -6.06 -18.49
CA ASN A 32 0.71 -6.60 -17.62
C ASN A 32 -0.33 -7.39 -18.42
N ILE A 33 -0.72 -8.56 -17.94
CA ILE A 33 -1.75 -9.39 -18.58
C ILE A 33 -3.19 -8.88 -18.36
N THR A 34 -3.35 -7.59 -18.17
CA THR A 34 -4.65 -6.93 -17.90
C THR A 34 -5.52 -6.75 -19.14
N GLY A 35 -4.97 -7.01 -20.31
CA GLY A 35 -5.66 -6.88 -21.59
C GLY A 35 -4.70 -7.01 -22.77
N GLN A 36 -5.12 -6.50 -23.92
CA GLN A 36 -4.27 -6.44 -25.09
C GLN A 36 -3.40 -5.19 -25.14
N LEU A 37 -2.30 -5.25 -25.88
CA LEU A 37 -1.39 -4.12 -26.06
C LEU A 37 -2.04 -3.00 -26.89
N HIS A 38 -1.57 -1.79 -26.71
CA HIS A 38 -1.95 -0.59 -27.44
C HIS A 38 -0.71 0.11 -28.05
N MET A 39 -0.92 1.24 -28.74
CA MET A 39 0.15 1.95 -29.46
C MET A 39 1.31 2.40 -28.55
N GLY A 40 1.06 2.70 -27.28
CA GLY A 40 2.14 3.00 -26.33
C GLY A 40 3.11 1.86 -26.15
N HIS A 41 2.60 0.64 -26.01
CA HIS A 41 3.44 -0.58 -25.94
C HIS A 41 4.21 -0.81 -27.26
N ALA A 42 3.57 -0.55 -28.41
CA ALA A 42 4.24 -0.67 -29.71
C ALA A 42 5.40 0.31 -29.85
N LEU A 43 5.24 1.55 -29.38
CA LEU A 43 6.30 2.55 -29.36
C LEU A 43 7.47 2.10 -28.46
N ASP A 44 7.18 1.71 -27.23
CA ASP A 44 8.18 1.25 -26.27
C ASP A 44 8.97 0.04 -26.81
N ASN A 45 8.29 -0.98 -27.30
CA ASN A 45 8.93 -2.16 -27.91
C ASN A 45 9.75 -1.82 -29.16
N THR A 46 9.28 -0.89 -29.99
CA THR A 46 10.00 -0.48 -31.19
C THR A 46 11.31 0.22 -30.85
N MET A 47 11.32 1.07 -29.85
CA MET A 47 12.54 1.75 -29.41
C MET A 47 13.60 0.75 -28.91
N GLN A 48 13.19 -0.24 -28.14
CA GLN A 48 14.06 -1.32 -27.68
C GLN A 48 14.57 -2.17 -28.86
N ASP A 49 13.69 -2.54 -29.79
CA ASP A 49 14.04 -3.37 -30.93
C ASP A 49 15.05 -2.69 -31.89
N ILE A 50 14.93 -1.37 -32.07
CA ILE A 50 15.90 -0.58 -32.83
C ILE A 50 17.30 -0.72 -32.21
N LEU A 51 17.44 -0.55 -30.91
CA LEU A 51 18.73 -0.67 -30.23
C LEU A 51 19.29 -2.09 -30.30
N ILE A 52 18.45 -3.09 -30.08
CA ILE A 52 18.82 -4.50 -30.15
C ILE A 52 19.30 -4.87 -31.56
N ARG A 53 18.57 -4.49 -32.60
CA ARG A 53 18.94 -4.74 -34.00
C ARG A 53 20.24 -4.04 -34.39
N PHE A 54 20.38 -2.78 -33.98
CA PHE A 54 21.59 -2.00 -34.24
C PHE A 54 22.82 -2.64 -33.61
N ARG A 55 22.76 -3.03 -32.32
CA ARG A 55 23.87 -3.70 -31.64
C ARG A 55 24.17 -5.09 -32.20
N ARG A 56 23.16 -5.84 -32.63
CA ARG A 56 23.35 -7.12 -33.31
C ARG A 56 24.11 -6.95 -34.62
N MET A 57 23.77 -5.93 -35.42
CA MET A 57 24.48 -5.59 -36.64
C MET A 57 25.94 -5.17 -36.40
N GLN A 58 26.23 -4.59 -35.21
CA GLN A 58 27.61 -4.25 -34.83
C GLN A 58 28.40 -5.45 -34.27
N GLY A 59 27.83 -6.65 -34.25
CA GLY A 59 28.50 -7.87 -33.79
C GLY A 59 28.51 -8.10 -32.29
N TYR A 60 27.72 -7.36 -31.54
CA TYR A 60 27.55 -7.62 -30.08
C TYR A 60 26.87 -8.97 -29.84
N ASN A 61 27.14 -9.57 -28.67
CA ASN A 61 26.33 -10.69 -28.19
C ASN A 61 25.04 -10.09 -27.56
N THR A 62 23.97 -10.13 -28.32
CA THR A 62 22.78 -9.29 -28.05
C THR A 62 21.62 -10.13 -27.57
N LEU A 63 21.13 -9.84 -26.39
CA LEU A 63 19.95 -10.47 -25.79
C LEU A 63 18.85 -9.43 -25.55
N TRP A 64 17.67 -9.66 -26.12
CA TRP A 64 16.43 -8.97 -25.72
C TRP A 64 15.50 -9.98 -25.07
N MET A 65 15.34 -9.87 -23.76
CA MET A 65 14.63 -10.83 -22.93
C MET A 65 13.16 -10.46 -22.81
N PRO A 66 12.21 -11.26 -23.36
CA PRO A 66 10.78 -10.98 -23.28
C PRO A 66 10.18 -11.57 -22.01
N GLY A 67 9.05 -11.01 -21.59
CA GLY A 67 8.25 -11.54 -20.49
C GLY A 67 6.90 -10.86 -20.39
N THR A 68 6.08 -11.36 -19.47
CA THR A 68 4.79 -10.79 -19.08
C THR A 68 4.67 -10.74 -17.57
N ASP A 69 3.93 -9.74 -17.08
CA ASP A 69 3.69 -9.54 -15.66
C ASP A 69 2.29 -10.02 -15.28
N HIS A 70 2.21 -10.75 -14.16
CA HIS A 70 0.94 -11.19 -13.59
C HIS A 70 0.07 -10.04 -13.06
N ALA A 71 0.68 -8.89 -12.73
CA ALA A 71 0.00 -7.65 -12.33
C ALA A 71 -1.09 -7.89 -11.26
N GLY A 72 -0.68 -8.31 -10.08
CA GLY A 72 -1.54 -8.83 -9.01
C GLY A 72 -2.89 -8.15 -8.84
N ILE A 73 -2.91 -6.91 -8.34
CA ILE A 73 -4.15 -6.13 -8.08
C ILE A 73 -4.96 -5.93 -9.37
N ALA A 74 -4.28 -5.49 -10.44
CA ALA A 74 -4.97 -5.10 -11.67
C ALA A 74 -5.62 -6.31 -12.38
N THR A 75 -4.91 -7.44 -12.44
CA THR A 75 -5.46 -8.67 -13.03
C THR A 75 -6.57 -9.25 -12.17
N GLN A 76 -6.40 -9.30 -10.84
CA GLN A 76 -7.46 -9.76 -9.96
C GLN A 76 -8.73 -8.91 -10.10
N ALA A 77 -8.61 -7.58 -10.17
CA ALA A 77 -9.75 -6.69 -10.38
C ALA A 77 -10.48 -6.96 -11.71
N LYS A 78 -9.74 -7.31 -12.78
CA LYS A 78 -10.32 -7.70 -14.09
C LYS A 78 -11.09 -9.01 -14.00
N VAL A 79 -10.54 -10.03 -13.34
CA VAL A 79 -11.19 -11.32 -13.14
C VAL A 79 -12.42 -11.18 -12.25
N ASP A 80 -12.33 -10.40 -11.16
CA ASP A 80 -13.47 -10.07 -10.31
C ASP A 80 -14.61 -9.37 -11.08
N ALA A 81 -14.25 -8.43 -11.96
CA ALA A 81 -15.24 -7.74 -12.80
C ALA A 81 -15.94 -8.71 -13.75
N GLN A 82 -15.18 -9.60 -14.39
CA GLN A 82 -15.73 -10.63 -15.29
C GLN A 82 -16.68 -11.58 -14.55
N LEU A 83 -16.35 -11.99 -13.33
CA LEU A 83 -17.22 -12.84 -12.51
C LEU A 83 -18.50 -12.10 -12.09
N ARG A 84 -18.39 -10.81 -11.71
CA ARG A 84 -19.56 -9.99 -11.35
C ARG A 84 -20.53 -9.78 -12.51
N GLU A 85 -20.06 -9.67 -13.74
CA GLU A 85 -20.91 -9.63 -14.93
C GLU A 85 -21.76 -10.90 -15.07
N GLN A 86 -21.29 -12.03 -14.52
CA GLN A 86 -21.99 -13.29 -14.46
C GLN A 86 -22.82 -13.46 -13.17
N GLY A 87 -22.87 -12.44 -12.31
CA GLY A 87 -23.56 -12.48 -11.03
C GLY A 87 -22.86 -13.30 -9.94
N VAL A 88 -21.56 -13.54 -10.08
CA VAL A 88 -20.75 -14.38 -9.18
C VAL A 88 -19.72 -13.52 -8.44
N SER A 89 -19.62 -13.70 -7.11
CA SER A 89 -18.53 -13.18 -6.31
C SER A 89 -17.42 -14.22 -6.16
N ARG A 90 -16.15 -13.78 -6.10
CA ARG A 90 -15.05 -14.70 -5.79
C ARG A 90 -15.24 -15.43 -4.46
N TYR A 91 -15.88 -14.79 -3.49
CA TYR A 91 -16.18 -15.39 -2.19
C TYR A 91 -17.19 -16.53 -2.26
N ASP A 92 -18.08 -16.54 -3.27
CA ASP A 92 -19.05 -17.62 -3.49
C ASP A 92 -18.36 -18.90 -4.01
N ILE A 93 -17.31 -18.74 -4.82
CA ILE A 93 -16.63 -19.86 -5.47
C ILE A 93 -15.36 -20.33 -4.73
N GLY A 94 -14.79 -19.47 -3.87
CA GLY A 94 -13.57 -19.75 -3.12
C GLY A 94 -12.28 -19.55 -3.91
N ARG A 95 -11.15 -19.58 -3.17
CA ARG A 95 -9.80 -19.24 -3.70
C ARG A 95 -9.38 -20.13 -4.87
N GLU A 96 -9.53 -21.43 -4.74
CA GLU A 96 -9.07 -22.38 -5.77
C GLU A 96 -9.75 -22.15 -7.11
N LYS A 97 -11.09 -22.05 -7.13
CA LYS A 97 -11.84 -21.78 -8.36
C LYS A 97 -11.59 -20.40 -8.91
N PHE A 98 -11.42 -19.41 -8.05
CA PHE A 98 -11.01 -18.08 -8.50
C PHE A 98 -9.66 -18.11 -9.20
N LEU A 99 -8.67 -18.82 -8.67
CA LEU A 99 -7.36 -18.97 -9.30
C LEU A 99 -7.44 -19.70 -10.65
N GLU A 100 -8.34 -20.67 -10.82
CA GLU A 100 -8.59 -21.28 -12.14
C GLU A 100 -9.03 -20.23 -13.17
N HIS A 101 -9.93 -19.32 -12.80
CA HIS A 101 -10.35 -18.22 -13.67
C HIS A 101 -9.18 -17.24 -13.95
N ALA A 102 -8.36 -16.93 -12.97
CA ALA A 102 -7.21 -16.06 -13.14
C ALA A 102 -6.14 -16.69 -14.06
N TRP A 103 -5.87 -17.97 -13.94
CA TRP A 103 -4.98 -18.69 -14.87
C TRP A 103 -5.55 -18.78 -16.29
N ALA A 104 -6.86 -18.99 -16.45
CA ALA A 104 -7.50 -18.94 -17.77
C ALA A 104 -7.40 -17.54 -18.41
N TRP A 105 -7.54 -16.48 -17.60
CA TRP A 105 -7.31 -15.10 -18.00
C TRP A 105 -5.86 -14.89 -18.49
N LYS A 106 -4.89 -15.37 -17.71
CA LYS A 106 -3.46 -15.33 -18.06
C LYS A 106 -3.19 -16.02 -19.40
N GLU A 107 -3.75 -17.21 -19.63
CA GLU A 107 -3.57 -17.92 -20.90
C GLU A 107 -4.15 -17.12 -22.07
N LYS A 108 -5.34 -16.57 -21.92
CA LYS A 108 -5.98 -15.77 -22.97
C LYS A 108 -5.18 -14.52 -23.33
N TYR A 109 -4.88 -13.69 -22.35
CA TYR A 109 -4.25 -12.39 -22.59
C TYR A 109 -2.73 -12.47 -22.74
N GLY A 110 -2.06 -13.36 -22.04
CA GLY A 110 -0.64 -13.63 -22.24
C GLY A 110 -0.36 -14.10 -23.67
N ASN A 111 -1.15 -15.03 -24.21
CA ASN A 111 -1.03 -15.46 -25.60
C ASN A 111 -1.38 -14.33 -26.58
N ARG A 112 -2.36 -13.47 -26.26
CA ARG A 112 -2.69 -12.31 -27.11
C ARG A 112 -1.54 -11.31 -27.16
N ILE A 113 -0.94 -11.00 -26.03
CA ILE A 113 0.24 -10.12 -25.93
C ILE A 113 1.41 -10.67 -26.75
N LYS A 114 1.73 -11.94 -26.57
CA LYS A 114 2.78 -12.63 -27.35
C LYS A 114 2.52 -12.54 -28.84
N TYR A 115 1.31 -12.80 -29.28
CA TYR A 115 0.91 -12.67 -30.68
C TYR A 115 1.12 -11.23 -31.20
N GLN A 116 0.73 -10.23 -30.44
CA GLN A 116 0.89 -8.81 -30.82
C GLN A 116 2.37 -8.43 -30.96
N ILE A 117 3.23 -8.81 -30.00
CA ILE A 117 4.68 -8.56 -30.05
C ILE A 117 5.32 -9.25 -31.28
N ARG A 118 4.93 -10.48 -31.58
CA ARG A 118 5.38 -11.20 -32.75
C ARG A 118 4.91 -10.54 -34.05
N THR A 119 3.69 -10.03 -34.07
CA THR A 119 3.13 -9.30 -35.23
C THR A 119 3.89 -8.00 -35.53
N LEU A 120 4.41 -7.32 -34.49
CA LEU A 120 5.30 -6.18 -34.65
C LEU A 120 6.67 -6.56 -35.24
N GLY A 121 6.99 -7.84 -35.28
CA GLY A 121 8.31 -8.32 -35.77
C GLY A 121 9.42 -8.15 -34.74
N SER A 122 9.10 -8.01 -33.45
CA SER A 122 10.06 -7.78 -32.38
C SER A 122 11.11 -8.90 -32.28
N SER A 123 12.39 -8.53 -32.27
CA SER A 123 13.50 -9.47 -32.33
C SER A 123 14.00 -9.94 -30.97
N CYS A 124 13.07 -10.33 -30.11
CA CYS A 124 13.36 -10.84 -28.76
C CYS A 124 13.59 -12.36 -28.75
N ASP A 125 14.32 -12.83 -27.74
CA ASP A 125 14.64 -14.25 -27.55
C ASP A 125 13.49 -15.00 -26.90
N TRP A 126 12.58 -15.54 -27.68
CA TRP A 126 11.41 -16.29 -27.22
C TRP A 126 11.74 -17.59 -26.48
N ASP A 127 12.92 -18.14 -26.64
CA ASP A 127 13.37 -19.33 -25.91
C ASP A 127 13.61 -19.00 -24.41
N ARG A 128 13.78 -17.71 -24.09
CA ARG A 128 13.99 -17.18 -22.74
C ARG A 128 12.80 -16.43 -22.18
N GLU A 129 11.64 -16.56 -22.81
CA GLU A 129 10.41 -15.94 -22.32
C GLU A 129 10.13 -16.31 -20.87
N ARG A 130 9.78 -15.30 -20.05
CA ARG A 130 9.42 -15.48 -18.65
C ARG A 130 8.04 -14.92 -18.37
N PHE A 131 7.39 -15.50 -17.34
CA PHE A 131 6.20 -14.97 -16.72
C PHE A 131 6.47 -14.82 -15.22
N THR A 132 6.10 -13.69 -14.64
CA THR A 132 6.47 -13.36 -13.25
C THR A 132 5.97 -14.37 -12.21
N MET A 133 4.97 -15.21 -12.54
CA MET A 133 4.52 -16.32 -11.70
C MET A 133 4.88 -17.70 -12.26
N ASP A 134 5.83 -17.81 -13.19
CA ASP A 134 6.33 -19.13 -13.59
C ASP A 134 7.09 -19.83 -12.43
N GLU A 135 7.31 -21.13 -12.55
CA GLU A 135 7.92 -21.93 -11.47
C GLU A 135 9.29 -21.38 -11.06
N GLY A 136 10.14 -21.00 -12.00
CA GLY A 136 11.49 -20.49 -11.72
C GLY A 136 11.46 -19.16 -10.97
N LEU A 137 10.66 -18.20 -11.42
CA LEU A 137 10.51 -16.90 -10.75
C LEU A 137 9.79 -17.04 -9.41
N SER A 138 8.80 -17.92 -9.30
CA SER A 138 8.13 -18.22 -8.02
C SER A 138 9.11 -18.79 -6.99
N ASN A 139 10.03 -19.66 -7.41
CA ASN A 139 11.07 -20.18 -6.53
C ASN A 139 12.07 -19.09 -6.13
N ALA A 140 12.45 -18.20 -7.06
CA ALA A 140 13.33 -17.08 -6.77
C ALA A 140 12.71 -16.10 -5.76
N VAL A 141 11.43 -15.80 -5.89
CA VAL A 141 10.70 -14.95 -4.94
C VAL A 141 10.70 -15.54 -3.54
N LYS A 142 10.40 -16.84 -3.41
CA LYS A 142 10.46 -17.56 -2.12
C LYS A 142 11.86 -17.53 -1.51
N GLU A 143 12.89 -17.78 -2.34
CA GLU A 143 14.28 -17.75 -1.89
C GLU A 143 14.67 -16.39 -1.35
N VAL A 144 14.36 -15.31 -2.08
CA VAL A 144 14.66 -13.93 -1.65
C VAL A 144 13.91 -13.59 -0.37
N PHE A 145 12.63 -13.91 -0.28
CA PHE A 145 11.83 -13.67 0.93
C PHE A 145 12.44 -14.36 2.16
N VAL A 146 12.78 -15.65 2.06
CA VAL A 146 13.34 -16.42 3.16
C VAL A 146 14.71 -15.89 3.58
N ARG A 147 15.58 -15.54 2.63
CA ARG A 147 16.89 -14.94 2.93
C ARG A 147 16.77 -13.62 3.65
N LEU A 148 15.99 -12.70 3.11
CA LEU A 148 15.81 -11.38 3.72
C LEU A 148 15.16 -11.48 5.11
N TYR A 149 14.24 -12.41 5.30
CA TYR A 149 13.68 -12.67 6.62
C TYR A 149 14.73 -13.17 7.62
N LYS A 150 15.58 -14.13 7.22
CA LYS A 150 16.69 -14.65 8.06
C LYS A 150 17.74 -13.58 8.38
N GLU A 151 17.87 -12.55 7.54
CA GLU A 151 18.74 -11.40 7.75
C GLU A 151 18.07 -10.24 8.51
N ASP A 152 16.87 -10.44 9.04
CA ASP A 152 16.04 -9.41 9.71
C ASP A 152 15.72 -8.18 8.81
N LEU A 153 15.71 -8.39 7.49
CA LEU A 153 15.35 -7.35 6.52
C LEU A 153 13.89 -7.41 6.09
N ILE A 154 13.20 -8.52 6.37
CA ILE A 154 11.75 -8.66 6.25
C ILE A 154 11.18 -8.93 7.63
N TYR A 155 10.10 -8.26 7.96
CA TYR A 155 9.39 -8.43 9.23
C TYR A 155 7.87 -8.28 9.04
N ARG A 156 7.10 -8.83 9.99
CA ARG A 156 5.65 -8.63 10.08
C ARG A 156 5.34 -7.64 11.20
N GLY A 157 4.48 -6.69 10.93
CA GLY A 157 4.10 -5.69 11.94
C GLY A 157 2.78 -5.01 11.65
N LYS A 158 2.19 -4.45 12.70
CA LYS A 158 0.95 -3.65 12.62
C LYS A 158 1.32 -2.17 12.43
N ARG A 159 0.98 -1.64 11.27
CA ARG A 159 1.25 -0.24 10.90
C ARG A 159 0.09 0.33 10.08
N LEU A 160 0.06 1.66 9.93
CA LEU A 160 -0.84 2.29 8.96
C LEU A 160 -0.38 2.00 7.54
N VAL A 161 -1.34 1.62 6.72
CA VAL A 161 -1.17 1.43 5.27
C VAL A 161 -2.24 2.20 4.51
N ASN A 162 -1.97 2.50 3.23
CA ASN A 162 -3.02 2.92 2.31
C ASN A 162 -3.93 1.73 2.01
N TRP A 163 -5.17 1.81 2.42
CA TRP A 163 -6.16 0.74 2.25
C TRP A 163 -7.20 1.10 1.21
N ASP A 164 -7.40 0.25 0.22
CA ASP A 164 -8.50 0.35 -0.72
C ASP A 164 -9.71 -0.46 -0.20
N PRO A 165 -10.77 0.19 0.29
CA PRO A 165 -11.91 -0.52 0.88
C PRO A 165 -12.77 -1.26 -0.15
N LYS A 166 -12.70 -0.90 -1.43
CA LYS A 166 -13.41 -1.59 -2.50
C LYS A 166 -12.70 -2.87 -2.92
N LEU A 167 -11.39 -2.83 -3.03
CA LEU A 167 -10.56 -3.98 -3.37
C LEU A 167 -10.20 -4.81 -2.12
N ARG A 168 -10.38 -4.26 -0.92
CA ARG A 168 -10.07 -4.87 0.38
C ARG A 168 -8.62 -5.29 0.49
N THR A 169 -7.72 -4.40 0.12
CA THR A 169 -6.26 -4.65 0.18
C THR A 169 -5.48 -3.38 0.46
N ALA A 170 -4.31 -3.55 1.07
CA ALA A 170 -3.29 -2.51 1.07
C ALA A 170 -2.83 -2.24 -0.36
N ILE A 171 -2.50 -1.00 -0.64
CA ILE A 171 -1.90 -0.55 -1.90
C ILE A 171 -0.64 0.25 -1.60
N SER A 172 0.27 0.34 -2.55
CA SER A 172 1.49 1.14 -2.43
C SER A 172 1.21 2.63 -2.64
N ASP A 173 2.15 3.48 -2.21
CA ASP A 173 2.06 4.93 -2.43
C ASP A 173 2.03 5.29 -3.93
N LEU A 174 2.64 4.46 -4.79
CA LEU A 174 2.64 4.63 -6.24
C LEU A 174 1.27 4.37 -6.88
N GLU A 175 0.39 3.63 -6.19
CA GLU A 175 -0.97 3.32 -6.63
C GLU A 175 -2.00 4.33 -6.09
N VAL A 176 -1.54 5.37 -5.40
CA VAL A 176 -2.38 6.45 -4.87
C VAL A 176 -2.40 7.63 -5.82
N GLU A 177 -3.57 7.97 -6.33
CA GLU A 177 -3.81 9.16 -7.13
C GLU A 177 -4.39 10.28 -6.27
N ASN A 178 -3.65 11.37 -6.13
CA ASN A 178 -4.13 12.56 -5.45
C ASN A 178 -4.98 13.41 -6.41
N ARG A 179 -6.24 13.65 -6.04
CA ARG A 179 -7.20 14.43 -6.84
C ARG A 179 -7.64 15.67 -6.07
N GLU A 180 -7.58 16.83 -6.72
CA GLU A 180 -8.15 18.06 -6.17
C GLU A 180 -9.67 17.96 -6.10
N SER A 181 -10.23 18.34 -4.96
CA SER A 181 -11.66 18.27 -4.68
C SER A 181 -12.11 19.49 -3.87
N LYS A 182 -13.32 19.95 -4.17
CA LYS A 182 -14.00 20.93 -3.32
C LYS A 182 -14.66 20.22 -2.16
N GLY A 183 -14.27 20.59 -0.97
CA GLY A 183 -14.80 20.02 0.26
C GLY A 183 -15.13 21.09 1.29
N SER A 184 -15.09 20.70 2.54
CA SER A 184 -15.37 21.58 3.67
C SER A 184 -14.35 21.36 4.78
N MET A 185 -14.17 22.39 5.57
CA MET A 185 -13.45 22.35 6.84
C MET A 185 -14.49 22.57 7.95
N TRP A 186 -14.66 21.56 8.81
CA TRP A 186 -15.55 21.63 9.95
C TRP A 186 -14.79 22.10 11.18
N HIS A 187 -15.29 23.16 11.83
CA HIS A 187 -14.75 23.69 13.06
C HIS A 187 -15.62 23.20 14.21
N ILE A 188 -15.04 22.42 15.11
CA ILE A 188 -15.75 21.70 16.17
C ILE A 188 -15.18 22.09 17.53
N ARG A 189 -16.07 22.40 18.48
CA ARG A 189 -15.69 22.70 19.86
C ARG A 189 -15.45 21.42 20.66
N TYR A 190 -14.26 21.31 21.22
CA TYR A 190 -13.93 20.26 22.18
C TYR A 190 -13.90 20.86 23.59
N PRO A 191 -14.86 20.54 24.48
CA PRO A 191 -14.89 21.08 25.82
C PRO A 191 -13.62 20.75 26.62
N LEU A 192 -13.09 21.74 27.34
CA LEU A 192 -11.97 21.53 28.24
C LEU A 192 -12.44 20.81 29.51
N ALA A 193 -11.63 19.87 30.01
CA ALA A 193 -11.89 19.14 31.23
C ALA A 193 -11.45 19.94 32.49
N ASP A 194 -11.94 19.55 33.65
CA ASP A 194 -11.50 20.00 34.97
C ASP A 194 -11.55 21.53 35.18
N GLY A 195 -12.44 22.22 34.48
CA GLY A 195 -12.59 23.66 34.59
C GLY A 195 -11.45 24.46 33.94
N ALA A 196 -10.61 23.84 33.15
CA ALA A 196 -9.56 24.54 32.41
C ALA A 196 -10.15 25.56 31.44
N LYS A 197 -9.41 26.62 31.16
CA LYS A 197 -9.80 27.68 30.23
C LYS A 197 -8.64 28.10 29.35
N THR A 198 -8.95 28.54 28.17
CA THR A 198 -8.01 29.21 27.28
C THR A 198 -7.56 30.55 27.81
N ALA A 199 -6.54 31.16 27.24
CA ALA A 199 -6.03 32.46 27.64
C ALA A 199 -7.10 33.58 27.53
N ASP A 200 -8.04 33.45 26.59
CA ASP A 200 -9.18 34.35 26.40
C ASP A 200 -10.45 33.94 27.17
N GLY A 201 -10.33 32.97 28.09
CA GLY A 201 -11.35 32.58 29.03
C GLY A 201 -12.40 31.58 28.51
N LYS A 202 -12.22 31.00 27.33
CA LYS A 202 -13.12 29.96 26.79
C LYS A 202 -12.90 28.63 27.50
N ASP A 203 -13.97 27.87 27.66
CA ASP A 203 -13.98 26.53 28.27
C ASP A 203 -13.92 25.39 27.20
N TYR A 204 -13.48 25.70 25.99
CA TYR A 204 -13.35 24.77 24.90
C TYR A 204 -12.18 25.13 23.96
N LEU A 205 -11.67 24.13 23.25
CA LEU A 205 -10.81 24.32 22.06
C LEU A 205 -11.64 24.15 20.80
N VAL A 206 -11.26 24.81 19.71
CA VAL A 206 -11.86 24.60 18.39
C VAL A 206 -10.85 23.86 17.53
N VAL A 207 -11.21 22.67 17.08
CA VAL A 207 -10.42 21.91 16.09
C VAL A 207 -11.03 22.09 14.71
N ALA A 208 -10.19 22.14 13.68
CA ALA A 208 -10.62 22.22 12.29
C ALA A 208 -10.24 20.91 11.57
N THR A 209 -11.19 20.27 10.93
CA THR A 209 -10.98 18.98 10.26
C THR A 209 -11.71 18.88 8.94
N THR A 210 -11.09 18.20 7.99
CA THR A 210 -11.73 17.78 6.72
C THR A 210 -12.41 16.41 6.82
N ARG A 211 -12.17 15.69 7.93
CA ARG A 211 -12.65 14.32 8.16
C ARG A 211 -13.36 14.16 9.51
N PRO A 212 -14.52 14.79 9.71
CA PRO A 212 -15.22 14.74 11.00
C PRO A 212 -15.67 13.33 11.39
N GLU A 213 -15.81 12.40 10.44
CA GLU A 213 -16.16 10.99 10.71
C GLU A 213 -15.11 10.28 11.58
N THR A 214 -13.85 10.69 11.53
CA THR A 214 -12.79 10.06 12.32
C THR A 214 -12.73 10.53 13.78
N LEU A 215 -13.53 11.54 14.16
CA LEU A 215 -13.58 12.09 15.51
C LEU A 215 -13.70 11.02 16.59
N LEU A 216 -14.51 9.98 16.34
CA LEU A 216 -14.71 8.87 17.29
C LEU A 216 -13.41 8.14 17.66
N GLY A 217 -12.39 8.25 16.84
CA GLY A 217 -11.07 7.64 17.03
C GLY A 217 -10.00 8.58 17.60
N ASP A 218 -10.34 9.81 17.96
CA ASP A 218 -9.37 10.77 18.50
C ASP A 218 -8.81 10.30 19.86
N THR A 219 -7.51 10.47 20.03
CA THR A 219 -6.80 10.16 21.28
C THR A 219 -5.95 11.31 21.81
N GLY A 220 -5.97 12.44 21.14
CA GLY A 220 -5.30 13.66 21.59
C GLY A 220 -5.71 14.89 20.79
N VAL A 221 -5.31 16.05 21.30
CA VAL A 221 -5.32 17.33 20.59
C VAL A 221 -3.92 17.90 20.66
N ALA A 222 -3.35 18.28 19.52
CA ALA A 222 -2.05 18.93 19.46
C ALA A 222 -2.19 20.45 19.37
N VAL A 223 -1.34 21.15 20.08
CA VAL A 223 -1.14 22.60 20.01
C VAL A 223 0.36 22.88 19.90
N ASN A 224 0.73 23.98 19.26
CA ASN A 224 2.14 24.34 19.17
C ASN A 224 2.66 24.76 20.56
N PRO A 225 3.83 24.26 21.02
CA PRO A 225 4.40 24.62 22.33
C PRO A 225 4.68 26.10 22.49
N GLU A 226 4.91 26.82 21.40
CA GLU A 226 5.19 28.25 21.40
C GLU A 226 3.91 29.12 21.25
N ASP A 227 2.74 28.50 21.03
CA ASP A 227 1.49 29.25 20.84
C ASP A 227 0.98 29.84 22.16
N PRO A 228 1.01 31.17 22.31
CA PRO A 228 0.60 31.81 23.57
C PRO A 228 -0.88 31.60 23.91
N ARG A 229 -1.72 31.23 22.93
CA ARG A 229 -3.15 30.96 23.13
C ARG A 229 -3.38 29.65 23.90
N TYR A 230 -2.51 28.68 23.77
CA TYR A 230 -2.76 27.29 24.18
C TYR A 230 -1.62 26.63 24.97
N LYS A 231 -0.41 27.19 25.01
CA LYS A 231 0.77 26.58 25.65
C LYS A 231 0.52 26.18 27.10
N ASP A 232 -0.28 26.95 27.84
CA ASP A 232 -0.59 26.68 29.26
C ASP A 232 -1.62 25.55 29.44
N LEU A 233 -2.21 25.05 28.34
CA LEU A 233 -3.12 23.92 28.32
C LEU A 233 -2.41 22.59 28.06
N ILE A 234 -1.15 22.59 27.66
CA ILE A 234 -0.37 21.37 27.45
C ILE A 234 -0.32 20.56 28.74
N GLY A 235 -0.63 19.27 28.65
CA GLY A 235 -0.77 18.38 29.81
C GLY A 235 -2.15 18.38 30.47
N LYS A 236 -3.05 19.26 30.06
CA LYS A 236 -4.48 19.24 30.44
C LYS A 236 -5.25 18.39 29.43
N PHE A 237 -6.58 18.32 29.61
CA PHE A 237 -7.44 17.41 28.85
C PHE A 237 -8.62 18.13 28.23
N VAL A 238 -9.13 17.58 27.15
CA VAL A 238 -10.47 17.85 26.63
C VAL A 238 -11.36 16.63 26.81
N VAL A 239 -12.65 16.84 26.79
CA VAL A 239 -13.67 15.78 26.75
C VAL A 239 -14.15 15.67 25.31
N LEU A 240 -13.78 14.59 24.63
CA LEU A 240 -14.17 14.34 23.25
C LEU A 240 -15.70 14.18 23.17
N PRO A 241 -16.39 14.98 22.33
CA PRO A 241 -17.83 14.85 22.16
C PRO A 241 -18.26 13.47 21.66
N LEU A 242 -19.53 13.12 21.83
CA LEU A 242 -20.20 11.89 21.43
C LEU A 242 -19.77 10.63 22.20
N VAL A 243 -18.49 10.48 22.53
CA VAL A 243 -17.95 9.32 23.25
C VAL A 243 -17.50 9.64 24.67
N ASN A 244 -17.56 10.90 25.09
CA ASN A 244 -17.15 11.39 26.42
C ASN A 244 -15.75 10.93 26.85
N ARG A 245 -14.85 10.75 25.87
CA ARG A 245 -13.48 10.32 26.13
C ARG A 245 -12.63 11.50 26.59
N ARG A 246 -11.93 11.32 27.67
CA ARG A 246 -10.95 12.30 28.18
C ARG A 246 -9.63 12.06 27.44
N ILE A 247 -9.21 13.01 26.59
CA ILE A 247 -8.00 12.93 25.78
C ILE A 247 -7.05 14.09 26.09
N PRO A 248 -5.71 13.86 26.09
CA PRO A 248 -4.74 14.87 26.47
C PRO A 248 -4.53 15.92 25.39
N ILE A 249 -4.14 17.11 25.84
CA ILE A 249 -3.59 18.18 25.01
C ILE A 249 -2.07 18.02 25.03
N VAL A 250 -1.46 17.83 23.86
CA VAL A 250 -0.02 17.65 23.69
C VAL A 250 0.60 18.82 22.94
N GLY A 251 1.84 19.15 23.30
CA GLY A 251 2.62 20.16 22.60
C GLY A 251 3.40 19.52 21.47
N ASP A 252 3.07 19.86 20.21
CA ASP A 252 3.76 19.33 19.04
C ASP A 252 3.79 20.39 17.92
N GLU A 253 4.96 20.53 17.27
CA GLU A 253 5.16 21.48 16.16
C GLU A 253 4.33 21.12 14.91
N HIS A 254 3.76 19.90 14.86
CA HIS A 254 2.78 19.54 13.86
C HIS A 254 1.59 20.50 13.83
N ALA A 255 1.20 21.05 14.98
CA ALA A 255 0.19 22.10 15.06
C ALA A 255 0.81 23.44 14.65
N ASP A 256 0.51 23.89 13.43
CA ASP A 256 0.94 25.17 12.90
C ASP A 256 0.07 26.31 13.49
N MET A 257 0.73 27.26 14.16
CA MET A 257 0.05 28.40 14.82
C MET A 257 -0.71 29.29 13.85
N GLU A 258 -0.28 29.33 12.60
CA GLU A 258 -0.83 30.21 11.55
C GLU A 258 -1.92 29.52 10.72
N LYS A 259 -2.09 28.21 10.87
CA LYS A 259 -3.08 27.43 10.12
C LYS A 259 -4.30 27.08 10.96
N GLY A 260 -5.48 27.26 10.35
CA GLY A 260 -6.75 26.92 10.96
C GLY A 260 -6.95 27.61 12.32
N THR A 261 -7.21 26.83 13.35
CA THR A 261 -7.42 27.33 14.73
C THR A 261 -6.15 27.26 15.59
N GLY A 262 -5.08 26.64 15.10
CA GLY A 262 -3.89 26.32 15.88
C GLY A 262 -4.05 25.06 16.74
N CYS A 263 -5.23 24.46 16.79
CA CYS A 263 -5.52 23.20 17.47
C CYS A 263 -5.81 22.10 16.45
N VAL A 264 -5.10 20.99 16.53
CA VAL A 264 -5.25 19.85 15.62
C VAL A 264 -5.73 18.64 16.41
N LYS A 265 -6.86 18.05 15.97
CA LYS A 265 -7.28 16.76 16.51
C LYS A 265 -6.28 15.68 16.05
N ILE A 266 -5.97 14.75 16.92
CA ILE A 266 -5.03 13.66 16.63
C ILE A 266 -5.77 12.33 16.64
N THR A 267 -5.81 11.70 15.47
CA THR A 267 -6.45 10.40 15.22
C THR A 267 -5.43 9.42 14.68
N PRO A 268 -4.57 8.84 15.52
CA PRO A 268 -3.40 8.07 15.07
C PRO A 268 -3.72 6.85 14.21
N ALA A 269 -4.92 6.28 14.33
CA ALA A 269 -5.33 5.12 13.53
C ALA A 269 -5.89 5.49 12.14
N HIS A 270 -6.09 6.78 11.82
CA HIS A 270 -6.78 7.21 10.60
C HIS A 270 -6.08 8.31 9.81
N ASP A 271 -4.88 8.73 10.23
CA ASP A 271 -4.05 9.72 9.53
C ASP A 271 -2.57 9.42 9.76
N PHE A 272 -1.75 9.48 8.69
CA PHE A 272 -0.33 9.17 8.77
C PHE A 272 0.47 10.18 9.59
N ASN A 273 0.14 11.46 9.52
CA ASN A 273 0.81 12.48 10.31
C ASN A 273 0.43 12.35 11.79
N ASP A 274 -0.85 12.13 12.07
CA ASP A 274 -1.34 11.91 13.44
C ASP A 274 -0.76 10.63 14.05
N TYR A 275 -0.50 9.60 13.23
CA TYR A 275 0.17 8.38 13.65
C TYR A 275 1.58 8.68 14.18
N GLU A 276 2.35 9.53 13.52
CA GLU A 276 3.68 9.93 13.97
C GLU A 276 3.62 10.81 15.24
N VAL A 277 2.66 11.73 15.32
CA VAL A 277 2.39 12.51 16.57
C VAL A 277 2.03 11.55 17.70
N GLY A 278 1.18 10.59 17.43
CA GLY A 278 0.78 9.57 18.41
C GLY A 278 1.96 8.78 18.96
N LYS A 279 2.89 8.37 18.12
CA LYS A 279 4.13 7.70 18.56
C LYS A 279 4.98 8.59 19.45
N ARG A 280 5.20 9.85 19.06
CA ARG A 280 6.03 10.78 19.85
C ARG A 280 5.47 11.03 21.25
N HIS A 281 4.14 11.05 21.38
CA HIS A 281 3.45 11.38 22.62
C HIS A 281 2.82 10.18 23.35
N GLY A 282 3.04 8.96 22.86
CA GLY A 282 2.50 7.75 23.47
C GLY A 282 0.96 7.67 23.40
N LEU A 283 0.33 8.25 22.38
CA LEU A 283 -1.12 8.25 22.22
C LEU A 283 -1.60 6.90 21.66
N PRO A 284 -2.62 6.27 22.26
CA PRO A 284 -3.22 5.05 21.74
C PRO A 284 -3.83 5.24 20.36
N MET A 285 -4.00 4.14 19.65
CA MET A 285 -4.63 4.10 18.33
C MET A 285 -5.99 3.45 18.44
N ILE A 286 -7.04 4.15 18.01
CA ILE A 286 -8.42 3.66 18.02
C ILE A 286 -8.91 3.55 16.58
N ASN A 287 -8.99 2.32 16.08
CA ASN A 287 -9.52 2.02 14.76
C ASN A 287 -11.04 1.89 14.80
N ILE A 288 -11.72 2.80 14.12
CA ILE A 288 -13.19 2.87 14.07
C ILE A 288 -13.78 2.37 12.74
N LEU A 289 -12.95 2.04 11.76
CA LEU A 289 -13.40 1.60 10.43
C LEU A 289 -13.16 0.11 10.23
N THR A 290 -14.10 -0.52 9.54
CA THR A 290 -13.95 -1.86 8.98
C THR A 290 -13.12 -1.81 7.70
N PHE A 291 -12.72 -2.98 7.19
CA PHE A 291 -12.03 -3.08 5.90
C PHE A 291 -12.87 -2.66 4.69
N ASP A 292 -14.19 -2.53 4.87
CA ASP A 292 -15.11 -1.99 3.85
C ASP A 292 -15.27 -0.46 3.94
N GLY A 293 -14.69 0.16 4.96
CA GLY A 293 -14.81 1.60 5.22
C GLY A 293 -16.08 1.99 5.97
N ASP A 294 -16.76 1.04 6.59
CA ASP A 294 -17.91 1.29 7.44
C ASP A 294 -17.50 1.51 8.89
N ILE A 295 -18.29 2.25 9.65
CA ILE A 295 -18.07 2.38 11.11
C ILE A 295 -18.28 1.03 11.79
N ARG A 296 -17.31 0.62 12.59
CA ARG A 296 -17.35 -0.63 13.37
C ARG A 296 -18.47 -0.62 14.41
N GLU A 297 -18.92 -1.79 14.82
CA GLU A 297 -19.81 -1.95 16.00
C GLU A 297 -19.03 -1.71 17.29
N THR A 298 -17.79 -2.16 17.32
CA THR A 298 -16.85 -2.00 18.43
C THR A 298 -15.50 -1.59 17.87
N ALA A 299 -14.91 -0.54 18.40
CA ALA A 299 -13.59 -0.08 18.00
C ALA A 299 -12.50 -1.07 18.41
N GLU A 300 -11.38 -1.05 17.70
CA GLU A 300 -10.15 -1.72 18.11
C GLU A 300 -9.22 -0.69 18.74
N VAL A 301 -8.72 -0.98 19.93
CA VAL A 301 -7.83 -0.08 20.66
C VAL A 301 -6.46 -0.73 20.78
N TYR A 302 -5.43 -0.01 20.35
CA TYR A 302 -4.05 -0.45 20.36
C TYR A 302 -3.16 0.59 21.04
N ASP A 303 -2.06 0.13 21.61
CA ASP A 303 -0.96 1.00 22.04
C ASP A 303 -0.11 1.47 20.83
N THR A 304 0.94 2.24 21.10
CA THR A 304 1.85 2.75 20.04
C THR A 304 2.70 1.69 19.38
N LYS A 305 2.72 0.46 19.89
CA LYS A 305 3.41 -0.69 19.31
C LYS A 305 2.48 -1.56 18.47
N GLY A 306 1.18 -1.29 18.51
CA GLY A 306 0.16 -2.08 17.82
C GLY A 306 -0.32 -3.29 18.63
N GLU A 307 -0.06 -3.32 19.94
CA GLU A 307 -0.59 -4.32 20.85
C GLU A 307 -1.96 -3.90 21.36
N GLU A 308 -2.87 -4.85 21.57
CA GLU A 308 -4.20 -4.56 22.11
C GLU A 308 -4.12 -3.85 23.46
N SER A 309 -4.99 -2.87 23.67
CA SER A 309 -4.99 -2.02 24.85
C SER A 309 -6.42 -1.77 25.35
N ASP A 310 -6.59 -1.69 26.66
CA ASP A 310 -7.84 -1.37 27.33
C ASP A 310 -7.86 0.04 27.94
N VAL A 311 -6.88 0.88 27.58
CA VAL A 311 -6.73 2.24 28.14
C VAL A 311 -7.93 3.14 27.85
N TYR A 312 -8.66 2.89 26.78
CA TYR A 312 -9.93 3.54 26.44
C TYR A 312 -11.03 2.52 26.16
N SER A 313 -12.30 2.93 26.42
CA SER A 313 -13.45 2.16 25.98
C SER A 313 -13.45 1.98 24.46
N ASN A 314 -13.82 0.80 24.02
CA ASN A 314 -13.99 0.45 22.61
C ASN A 314 -15.43 0.63 22.11
N GLU A 315 -16.32 1.20 22.93
CA GLU A 315 -17.72 1.44 22.57
C GLU A 315 -17.83 2.52 21.50
N ILE A 316 -18.64 2.24 20.48
CA ILE A 316 -19.06 3.20 19.46
C ILE A 316 -20.57 3.43 19.65
N PRO A 317 -21.04 4.69 19.67
CA PRO A 317 -22.47 4.98 19.81
C PRO A 317 -23.30 4.27 18.73
N ALA A 318 -24.40 3.65 19.15
CA ALA A 318 -25.21 2.76 18.30
C ALA A 318 -25.71 3.43 17.01
N GLU A 319 -26.00 4.73 17.08
CA GLU A 319 -26.47 5.51 15.93
C GLU A 319 -25.44 5.66 14.81
N PHE A 320 -24.16 5.42 15.07
CA PHE A 320 -23.09 5.51 14.04
C PHE A 320 -22.61 4.15 13.54
N GLN A 321 -22.91 3.09 14.28
CA GLN A 321 -22.49 1.72 13.92
C GLN A 321 -22.97 1.31 12.53
N LYS A 322 -22.11 0.63 11.76
CA LYS A 322 -22.41 0.11 10.41
C LYS A 322 -22.72 1.15 9.33
N LEU A 323 -22.62 2.43 9.66
CA LEU A 323 -22.73 3.47 8.65
C LEU A 323 -21.51 3.47 7.74
N GLU A 324 -21.75 3.59 6.44
CA GLU A 324 -20.71 3.90 5.49
C GLU A 324 -20.04 5.24 5.88
N ARG A 325 -18.73 5.34 5.74
CA ARG A 325 -17.89 6.46 6.23
C ARG A 325 -18.42 7.86 5.88
N PHE A 326 -18.94 8.08 4.67
CA PHE A 326 -19.49 9.39 4.27
C PHE A 326 -20.91 9.61 4.79
N ALA A 327 -21.69 8.56 4.98
CA ALA A 327 -22.94 8.64 5.71
C ALA A 327 -22.69 8.93 7.20
N ALA A 328 -21.71 8.28 7.78
CA ALA A 328 -21.26 8.54 9.15
C ALA A 328 -20.79 9.99 9.34
N ARG A 329 -20.04 10.55 8.38
CA ARG A 329 -19.64 11.96 8.38
C ARG A 329 -20.83 12.88 8.56
N LYS A 330 -21.89 12.68 7.79
CA LYS A 330 -23.13 13.48 7.88
C LYS A 330 -23.82 13.31 9.23
N ALA A 331 -23.93 12.08 9.71
CA ALA A 331 -24.58 11.78 10.99
C ALA A 331 -23.80 12.38 12.19
N ILE A 332 -22.48 12.27 12.17
CA ILE A 332 -21.60 12.83 13.24
C ILE A 332 -21.67 14.35 13.24
N VAL A 333 -21.59 15.00 12.09
CA VAL A 333 -21.73 16.46 12.00
C VAL A 333 -23.09 16.92 12.53
N ALA A 334 -24.18 16.23 12.17
CA ALA A 334 -25.52 16.54 12.67
C ALA A 334 -25.62 16.38 14.20
N ALA A 335 -25.02 15.33 14.75
CA ALA A 335 -25.00 15.10 16.20
C ALA A 335 -24.20 16.18 16.95
N ILE A 336 -23.04 16.59 16.42
CA ILE A 336 -22.23 17.67 16.96
C ILE A 336 -22.98 19.00 16.91
N ASP A 337 -23.68 19.29 15.82
CA ASP A 337 -24.51 20.50 15.70
C ASP A 337 -25.67 20.52 16.70
N ALA A 338 -26.34 19.38 16.87
CA ALA A 338 -27.41 19.23 17.87
C ALA A 338 -26.93 19.45 19.33
N MET A 339 -25.65 19.18 19.62
CA MET A 339 -25.01 19.49 20.91
C MET A 339 -24.58 20.96 21.04
N GLY A 340 -24.73 21.78 20.00
CA GLY A 340 -24.24 23.16 19.98
C GLY A 340 -22.70 23.28 19.93
N LEU A 341 -22.01 22.22 19.49
CA LEU A 341 -20.56 22.15 19.43
C LEU A 341 -19.98 22.36 18.02
N LEU A 342 -20.81 22.53 16.99
CA LEU A 342 -20.39 22.92 15.65
C LEU A 342 -20.22 24.45 15.60
N GLU A 343 -18.98 24.90 15.48
CA GLU A 343 -18.66 26.35 15.41
C GLU A 343 -19.04 26.94 14.05
N GLU A 344 -18.52 26.36 12.98
CA GLU A 344 -18.77 26.77 11.59
C GLU A 344 -18.34 25.70 10.60
N ILE A 345 -18.81 25.82 9.36
CA ILE A 345 -18.38 25.00 8.22
C ILE A 345 -17.89 25.95 7.13
N LYS A 346 -16.62 25.81 6.73
CA LYS A 346 -16.02 26.63 5.67
C LYS A 346 -15.80 25.80 4.41
N PRO A 347 -16.08 26.33 3.22
CA PRO A 347 -15.58 25.75 1.97
C PRO A 347 -14.06 25.62 2.02
N HIS A 348 -13.54 24.49 1.60
CA HIS A 348 -12.11 24.21 1.61
C HIS A 348 -11.73 23.33 0.44
N ASP A 349 -10.75 23.79 -0.35
CA ASP A 349 -10.16 22.96 -1.39
C ASP A 349 -9.15 22.01 -0.78
N LEU A 350 -9.29 20.73 -1.08
CA LEU A 350 -8.45 19.68 -0.51
C LEU A 350 -8.02 18.67 -1.58
N THR A 351 -6.90 18.04 -1.31
CA THR A 351 -6.42 16.91 -2.09
C THR A 351 -6.89 15.61 -1.45
N VAL A 352 -7.62 14.80 -2.21
CA VAL A 352 -8.18 13.52 -1.74
C VAL A 352 -7.44 12.37 -2.41
N PRO A 353 -6.91 11.39 -1.62
CA PRO A 353 -6.23 10.24 -2.17
C PRO A 353 -7.24 9.19 -2.68
N TYR A 354 -7.05 8.74 -3.91
CA TYR A 354 -7.83 7.67 -4.55
C TYR A 354 -6.94 6.50 -4.91
N GLY A 355 -7.44 5.28 -4.81
CA GLY A 355 -6.78 4.11 -5.39
C GLY A 355 -6.92 4.11 -6.91
N ASP A 356 -5.82 3.95 -7.64
CA ASP A 356 -5.79 3.99 -9.11
C ASP A 356 -6.61 2.86 -9.76
N ARG A 357 -6.67 1.69 -9.10
CA ARG A 357 -7.41 0.51 -9.57
C ARG A 357 -8.82 0.41 -9.01
N GLY A 358 -9.01 0.76 -7.74
CA GLY A 358 -10.31 0.75 -7.08
C GLY A 358 -11.20 1.91 -7.47
N GLY A 359 -10.59 3.07 -7.76
CA GLY A 359 -11.27 4.32 -8.11
C GLY A 359 -12.08 4.92 -6.96
N VAL A 360 -11.77 4.54 -5.73
CA VAL A 360 -12.42 5.03 -4.50
C VAL A 360 -11.41 5.75 -3.61
N VAL A 361 -11.90 6.59 -2.71
CA VAL A 361 -11.08 7.23 -1.68
C VAL A 361 -10.49 6.15 -0.80
N ILE A 362 -9.17 6.15 -0.65
CA ILE A 362 -8.47 5.23 0.24
C ILE A 362 -8.49 5.72 1.68
N GLU A 363 -8.34 4.76 2.60
CA GLU A 363 -8.28 5.03 4.03
C GLU A 363 -6.92 4.63 4.60
N PRO A 364 -6.26 5.49 5.39
CA PRO A 364 -5.23 5.01 6.30
C PRO A 364 -5.84 3.97 7.24
N MET A 365 -5.30 2.75 7.22
CA MET A 365 -5.84 1.61 7.97
C MET A 365 -4.74 0.91 8.74
N LEU A 366 -4.99 0.64 10.01
CA LEU A 366 -4.07 -0.12 10.86
C LEU A 366 -4.24 -1.61 10.61
N THR A 367 -3.22 -2.23 10.03
CA THR A 367 -3.25 -3.64 9.64
C THR A 367 -1.93 -4.34 9.91
N ASP A 368 -1.99 -5.67 10.11
CA ASP A 368 -0.81 -6.50 10.12
C ASP A 368 -0.36 -6.76 8.69
N GLN A 369 0.86 -6.38 8.35
CA GLN A 369 1.45 -6.51 7.03
C GLN A 369 2.90 -6.98 7.11
N TRP A 370 3.43 -7.41 5.97
CA TRP A 370 4.84 -7.72 5.81
C TRP A 370 5.58 -6.53 5.20
N TYR A 371 6.75 -6.24 5.75
CA TYR A 371 7.56 -5.07 5.37
C TYR A 371 8.99 -5.48 5.07
N VAL A 372 9.60 -4.75 4.12
CA VAL A 372 11.04 -4.78 3.86
C VAL A 372 11.67 -3.52 4.46
N ARG A 373 12.77 -3.69 5.21
CA ARG A 373 13.62 -2.57 5.68
C ARG A 373 14.38 -1.98 4.50
N ALA A 374 13.68 -1.16 3.72
CA ALA A 374 14.19 -0.66 2.45
C ALA A 374 15.37 0.30 2.61
N ASP A 375 15.46 1.00 3.73
CA ASP A 375 16.59 1.92 4.03
C ASP A 375 17.95 1.21 4.04
N VAL A 376 18.01 -0.02 4.54
CA VAL A 376 19.23 -0.84 4.55
C VAL A 376 19.62 -1.24 3.13
N LEU A 377 18.67 -1.66 2.33
CA LEU A 377 18.88 -2.11 0.95
C LEU A 377 19.16 -0.95 -0.01
N ALA A 378 18.68 0.25 0.32
CA ALA A 378 18.89 1.44 -0.49
C ALA A 378 20.36 1.93 -0.48
N LYS A 379 21.10 1.73 0.61
CA LYS A 379 22.48 2.22 0.75
C LYS A 379 23.39 1.76 -0.40
N PRO A 380 23.58 0.45 -0.65
CA PRO A 380 24.42 -0.01 -1.75
C PRO A 380 23.86 0.39 -3.13
N ALA A 381 22.54 0.53 -3.26
CA ALA A 381 21.91 0.98 -4.50
C ALA A 381 22.22 2.46 -4.81
N VAL A 382 22.19 3.32 -3.80
CA VAL A 382 22.62 4.73 -3.92
C VAL A 382 24.10 4.82 -4.27
N GLU A 383 24.95 4.08 -3.58
CA GLU A 383 26.40 4.03 -3.85
C GLU A 383 26.72 3.61 -5.27
N ALA A 384 25.99 2.62 -5.82
CA ALA A 384 26.19 2.14 -7.19
C ALA A 384 25.92 3.24 -8.25
N VAL A 385 24.97 4.15 -8.00
CA VAL A 385 24.73 5.29 -8.88
C VAL A 385 25.76 6.40 -8.65
N GLU A 386 26.12 6.70 -7.41
CA GLU A 386 27.14 7.70 -7.07
C GLU A 386 28.53 7.34 -7.65
N ASN A 387 28.88 6.06 -7.66
CA ASN A 387 30.12 5.53 -8.21
C ASN A 387 30.10 5.39 -9.74
N GLY A 388 28.93 5.51 -10.38
CA GLY A 388 28.76 5.37 -11.82
C GLY A 388 28.68 3.93 -12.32
N ASP A 389 28.51 2.95 -11.44
CA ASP A 389 28.25 1.55 -11.80
C ASP A 389 26.87 1.41 -12.46
N ILE A 390 25.90 2.23 -12.02
CA ILE A 390 24.60 2.43 -12.63
C ILE A 390 24.51 3.87 -13.13
N GLN A 391 24.07 4.05 -14.36
CA GLN A 391 23.97 5.36 -15.00
C GLN A 391 22.57 5.61 -15.54
N PHE A 392 22.04 6.80 -15.29
CA PHE A 392 20.77 7.25 -15.88
C PHE A 392 21.03 7.99 -17.19
N VAL A 393 20.22 7.70 -18.21
CA VAL A 393 20.26 8.38 -19.50
C VAL A 393 18.85 8.88 -19.84
N PRO A 394 18.64 10.20 -19.85
CA PRO A 394 19.56 11.28 -19.52
C PRO A 394 19.84 11.39 -18.01
N LYS A 395 20.99 11.94 -17.67
CA LYS A 395 21.51 12.00 -16.30
C LYS A 395 20.58 12.70 -15.29
N GLN A 396 19.75 13.63 -15.75
CA GLN A 396 18.83 14.39 -14.89
C GLN A 396 17.88 13.51 -14.05
N TYR A 397 17.61 12.27 -14.48
CA TYR A 397 16.76 11.31 -13.74
C TYR A 397 17.41 10.79 -12.45
N GLU A 398 18.73 11.00 -12.26
CA GLU A 398 19.41 10.71 -10.98
C GLU A 398 18.79 11.51 -9.83
N ASN A 399 18.32 12.74 -10.08
CA ASN A 399 17.72 13.57 -9.03
C ASN A 399 16.46 12.94 -8.45
N MET A 400 15.60 12.40 -9.32
CA MET A 400 14.38 11.68 -8.88
C MET A 400 14.74 10.41 -8.13
N TYR A 401 15.71 9.63 -8.64
CA TYR A 401 16.19 8.42 -7.99
C TYR A 401 16.72 8.71 -6.58
N PHE A 402 17.61 9.69 -6.42
CA PHE A 402 18.16 10.05 -5.12
C PHE A 402 17.13 10.61 -4.16
N SER A 403 16.15 11.36 -4.66
CA SER A 403 15.03 11.85 -3.84
C SER A 403 14.23 10.70 -3.24
N TRP A 404 13.95 9.64 -4.00
CA TRP A 404 13.26 8.46 -3.51
C TRP A 404 14.12 7.61 -2.57
N MET A 405 15.37 7.33 -2.98
CA MET A 405 16.19 6.34 -2.30
C MET A 405 16.78 6.82 -0.97
N ARG A 406 17.01 8.13 -0.81
CA ARG A 406 17.59 8.71 0.42
C ARG A 406 16.58 8.84 1.56
N ASP A 407 15.31 9.01 1.23
CA ASP A 407 14.22 9.14 2.19
C ASP A 407 13.26 7.94 2.17
N ILE A 408 13.75 6.79 1.67
CA ILE A 408 12.91 5.61 1.48
C ILE A 408 12.40 5.07 2.83
N GLN A 409 11.12 4.77 2.88
CA GLN A 409 10.46 4.16 4.03
C GLN A 409 10.39 2.64 3.85
N ASP A 410 10.10 1.92 4.95
CA ASP A 410 9.85 0.49 4.88
C ASP A 410 8.73 0.18 3.89
N TRP A 411 9.01 -0.73 2.98
CA TRP A 411 8.08 -1.09 1.92
C TRP A 411 7.12 -2.18 2.39
N CYS A 412 5.81 -1.91 2.34
CA CYS A 412 4.77 -2.90 2.55
C CYS A 412 4.67 -3.80 1.32
N ILE A 413 5.03 -5.07 1.47
CA ILE A 413 5.09 -6.05 0.38
C ILE A 413 3.92 -7.04 0.37
N SER A 414 3.03 -7.02 1.33
CA SER A 414 1.87 -7.91 1.39
C SER A 414 0.62 -7.27 0.81
N ARG A 415 -0.19 -8.08 0.11
CA ARG A 415 -1.48 -7.70 -0.46
C ARG A 415 -2.52 -8.76 -0.11
N GLN A 416 -3.72 -8.32 0.22
CA GLN A 416 -4.85 -9.19 0.57
C GLN A 416 -5.57 -9.65 -0.70
N LEU A 417 -4.80 -10.26 -1.59
CA LEU A 417 -5.23 -10.80 -2.88
C LEU A 417 -5.13 -12.33 -2.87
N TRP A 418 -5.74 -12.95 -3.87
CA TRP A 418 -5.57 -14.38 -4.14
C TRP A 418 -4.62 -14.62 -5.33
N TRP A 419 -4.60 -13.72 -6.29
CA TRP A 419 -3.73 -13.78 -7.45
C TRP A 419 -2.37 -13.14 -7.16
N GLY A 420 -1.32 -13.96 -7.09
CA GLY A 420 0.05 -13.53 -6.82
C GLY A 420 0.88 -14.61 -6.16
N HIS A 421 2.10 -14.27 -5.76
CA HIS A 421 2.99 -15.15 -5.01
C HIS A 421 2.53 -15.23 -3.56
N ARG A 422 1.99 -16.36 -3.14
CA ARG A 422 1.55 -16.55 -1.76
C ARG A 422 2.75 -16.47 -0.80
N ILE A 423 2.59 -15.73 0.28
CA ILE A 423 3.64 -15.49 1.27
C ILE A 423 4.08 -16.82 1.89
N PRO A 424 5.41 -17.14 1.87
CA PRO A 424 5.93 -18.40 2.38
C PRO A 424 6.14 -18.35 3.91
N ALA A 425 5.05 -18.12 4.63
CA ALA A 425 4.97 -18.08 6.08
C ALA A 425 3.79 -18.92 6.58
N TRP A 426 3.97 -19.56 7.73
CA TRP A 426 2.96 -20.42 8.35
C TRP A 426 2.76 -20.01 9.80
N TYR A 427 1.53 -20.18 10.27
CA TYR A 427 1.10 -19.84 11.63
C TYR A 427 0.62 -21.08 12.33
N ASP A 428 1.03 -21.29 13.60
CA ASP A 428 0.41 -22.27 14.47
C ASP A 428 -0.83 -21.69 15.18
N ASN A 429 -1.48 -22.52 15.99
CA ASN A 429 -2.67 -22.10 16.73
C ASN A 429 -2.39 -21.09 17.85
N ASP A 430 -1.13 -20.97 18.29
CA ASP A 430 -0.69 -20.00 19.31
C ASP A 430 -0.28 -18.66 18.69
N GLY A 431 -0.33 -18.54 17.35
CA GLY A 431 0.01 -17.32 16.61
C GLY A 431 1.50 -17.17 16.33
N ASN A 432 2.33 -18.17 16.59
CA ASN A 432 3.73 -18.14 16.20
C ASN A 432 3.87 -18.18 14.68
N VAL A 433 4.85 -17.43 14.18
CA VAL A 433 5.12 -17.28 12.74
C VAL A 433 6.38 -18.04 12.37
N TYR A 434 6.30 -18.83 11.31
CA TYR A 434 7.40 -19.59 10.78
C TYR A 434 7.57 -19.30 9.28
N VAL A 435 8.79 -18.98 8.85
CA VAL A 435 9.11 -18.68 7.45
C VAL A 435 10.01 -19.75 6.87
N GLY A 436 9.68 -20.21 5.69
CA GLY A 436 10.45 -21.21 4.95
C GLY A 436 9.96 -21.34 3.52
N ARG A 437 10.67 -22.03 2.64
CA ARG A 437 10.28 -22.22 1.25
C ARG A 437 9.07 -23.13 1.10
N THR A 438 8.94 -24.08 2.02
CA THR A 438 7.85 -25.06 2.09
C THR A 438 7.45 -25.31 3.54
N GLU A 439 6.25 -25.89 3.76
CA GLU A 439 5.81 -26.31 5.07
C GLU A 439 6.73 -27.37 5.66
N ASP A 440 7.23 -28.30 4.84
CA ASP A 440 8.16 -29.34 5.29
C ASP A 440 9.48 -28.75 5.81
N GLU A 441 10.04 -27.75 5.11
CA GLU A 441 11.22 -27.01 5.57
C GLU A 441 10.96 -26.30 6.91
N VAL A 442 9.82 -25.63 7.04
CA VAL A 442 9.40 -24.98 8.29
C VAL A 442 9.35 -26.00 9.45
N ARG A 443 8.74 -27.17 9.23
CA ARG A 443 8.65 -28.21 10.24
C ARG A 443 10.01 -28.72 10.64
N GLN A 444 10.90 -28.97 9.68
CA GLN A 444 12.25 -29.46 9.93
C GLN A 444 13.12 -28.44 10.69
N GLU A 445 13.16 -27.19 10.24
CA GLU A 445 13.99 -26.14 10.85
C GLU A 445 13.54 -25.78 12.27
N ASN A 446 12.24 -25.90 12.57
CA ASN A 446 11.68 -25.55 13.88
C ASN A 446 11.34 -26.76 14.77
N ASN A 447 11.73 -27.96 14.37
CA ASN A 447 11.46 -29.24 15.09
C ASN A 447 9.96 -29.43 15.43
N LEU A 448 9.08 -29.05 14.50
CA LEU A 448 7.64 -29.20 14.67
C LEU A 448 7.18 -30.59 14.28
N SER A 449 6.41 -31.23 15.17
CA SER A 449 5.80 -32.53 14.87
C SER A 449 4.66 -32.40 13.85
N ALA A 450 4.28 -33.51 13.22
CA ALA A 450 3.16 -33.56 12.29
C ALA A 450 1.81 -33.16 12.92
N ASP A 451 1.69 -33.27 14.24
CA ASP A 451 0.47 -32.94 15.00
C ASP A 451 0.26 -31.42 15.16
N VAL A 452 1.30 -30.61 14.96
CA VAL A 452 1.18 -29.16 15.01
C VAL A 452 0.43 -28.70 13.76
N ALA A 453 -0.77 -28.14 13.95
CA ALA A 453 -1.53 -27.55 12.86
C ALA A 453 -0.86 -26.26 12.38
N LEU A 454 -0.52 -26.18 11.09
CA LEU A 454 0.04 -25.00 10.45
C LEU A 454 -0.91 -24.49 9.36
N ARG A 455 -1.10 -23.19 9.33
CA ARG A 455 -1.87 -22.47 8.30
C ARG A 455 -0.95 -21.51 7.56
N GLN A 456 -0.85 -21.65 6.26
CA GLN A 456 -0.07 -20.72 5.44
C GLN A 456 -0.74 -19.34 5.42
N ASP A 457 0.05 -18.29 5.38
CA ASP A 457 -0.41 -16.92 5.18
C ASP A 457 -1.31 -16.86 3.92
N GLU A 458 -2.42 -16.13 4.03
CA GLU A 458 -3.40 -16.05 2.95
C GLU A 458 -3.08 -14.94 1.93
N ASP A 459 -2.21 -14.01 2.33
CA ASP A 459 -1.81 -12.88 1.52
C ASP A 459 -0.77 -13.28 0.46
N VAL A 460 -0.62 -12.43 -0.53
CA VAL A 460 0.38 -12.56 -1.58
C VAL A 460 1.36 -11.40 -1.52
N LEU A 461 2.51 -11.58 -2.16
CA LEU A 461 3.51 -10.53 -2.33
C LEU A 461 3.16 -9.62 -3.49
N ASP A 462 3.50 -8.35 -3.33
CA ASP A 462 3.36 -7.32 -4.36
C ASP A 462 4.31 -7.55 -5.52
#